data_3f1ee30009b02128d1b1b83b8051831e
#
_entry.id   3f1ee30009b02128d1b1b83b8051831e
#
_cell.length_a   1.000
_cell.length_b   1.000
_cell.length_c   1.000
_cell.angle_alpha   90.00
_cell.angle_beta   90.00
_cell.angle_gamma   90.00
#
_symmetry.space_group_name_H-M   'P 1'
#
loop_
_entity.id
_entity.type
_entity.pdbx_description
1 polymer ?
#
loop_
_entity_poly.entity_id
_entity_poly.type
_entity_poly.pdbx_seq_one_letter_code
_entity_poly.pdbx_strand_id
1 'polypeptide(L)'
;MMRRALPSGPQRRLVLAALAGALLALLVAAPFAFADPLTPESGGGSQNAENIDRLYKITLYIGIAIFLIVEGTLLWALVRYRARRGAPEAAQIRGNTPLELGWTIGAALILVVLTVVTFIYLPDIENPPPSGPNGLRADQAQFASIDQPDPPRSGGPILRIEVNGQQFLWRYDYAGGDQLFTYHEMVVPTDTTVVLEVTATDVIHSWWIPKLGGKVDGVPGHVNETWFKVRAGREGIYTGQCAELCGAGHADMRARVRAVTPDEFESWAEETRANIQASGEELSEERKRRDASEGEEG
;
A
#
# COMPACT_ATOMS: atom_id res chain seq x y z
N MET A 1 35.36 1.09 42.79
CA MET A 1 34.75 1.59 41.55
C MET A 1 35.83 2.08 40.60
N MET A 2 36.26 1.28 39.63
CA MET A 2 37.31 1.62 38.65
C MET A 2 36.71 2.48 37.56
N ARG A 3 37.01 3.76 37.53
CA ARG A 3 36.75 4.64 36.35
C ARG A 3 37.71 4.23 35.24
N ARG A 4 37.25 3.49 34.24
CA ARG A 4 38.00 3.29 33.00
C ARG A 4 38.22 4.64 32.34
N ALA A 5 39.49 5.11 32.32
CA ALA A 5 39.89 6.33 31.63
C ALA A 5 39.63 6.17 30.12
N LEU A 6 38.92 7.12 29.51
CA LEU A 6 38.73 7.18 28.07
C LEU A 6 40.08 7.44 27.39
N PRO A 7 40.43 6.74 26.31
CA PRO A 7 41.71 6.88 25.63
C PRO A 7 41.93 8.35 25.20
N SER A 8 43.14 8.87 25.40
CA SER A 8 43.52 10.25 25.11
C SER A 8 44.16 10.36 23.72
N GLY A 9 43.88 11.47 23.05
CA GLY A 9 44.59 11.86 21.82
C GLY A 9 44.24 11.09 20.55
N PRO A 10 45.19 10.56 19.80
CA PRO A 10 44.99 9.94 18.48
C PRO A 10 44.14 8.68 18.53
N GLN A 11 44.21 7.91 19.60
CA GLN A 11 43.36 6.72 19.78
C GLN A 11 41.87 7.03 19.87
N ARG A 12 41.48 8.15 20.46
CA ARG A 12 40.08 8.60 20.51
C ARG A 12 39.56 8.97 19.12
N ARG A 13 40.40 9.56 18.26
CA ARG A 13 40.03 9.87 16.87
C ARG A 13 39.82 8.61 16.05
N LEU A 14 40.68 7.60 16.23
CA LEU A 14 40.55 6.29 15.57
C LEU A 14 39.28 5.55 16.01
N VAL A 15 38.98 5.55 17.32
CA VAL A 15 37.74 4.92 17.83
C VAL A 15 36.49 5.66 17.33
N LEU A 16 36.50 6.99 17.30
CA LEU A 16 35.36 7.76 16.76
C LEU A 16 35.21 7.55 15.25
N ALA A 17 36.29 7.50 14.49
CA ALA A 17 36.26 7.18 13.06
C ALA A 17 35.78 5.74 12.79
N ALA A 18 36.21 4.77 13.59
CA ALA A 18 35.75 3.39 13.50
C ALA A 18 34.25 3.25 13.86
N LEU A 19 33.78 3.96 14.90
CA LEU A 19 32.36 3.99 15.26
C LEU A 19 31.51 4.68 14.19
N ALA A 20 31.98 5.80 13.62
CA ALA A 20 31.31 6.47 12.52
C ALA A 20 31.26 5.61 11.25
N GLY A 21 32.36 4.90 10.93
CA GLY A 21 32.43 3.95 9.84
C GLY A 21 31.54 2.73 10.05
N ALA A 22 31.48 2.20 11.27
CA ALA A 22 30.58 1.10 11.62
C ALA A 22 29.10 1.53 11.57
N LEU A 23 28.77 2.74 12.03
CA LEU A 23 27.43 3.30 11.94
C LEU A 23 27.02 3.55 10.48
N LEU A 24 27.91 4.08 9.67
CA LEU A 24 27.69 4.27 8.24
C LEU A 24 27.51 2.92 7.52
N ALA A 25 28.35 1.93 7.83
CA ALA A 25 28.20 0.57 7.30
C ALA A 25 26.91 -0.09 7.73
N LEU A 26 26.47 0.12 8.98
CA LEU A 26 25.18 -0.36 9.49
C LEU A 26 23.99 0.31 8.79
N LEU A 27 24.07 1.63 8.56
CA LEU A 27 23.05 2.38 7.82
C LEU A 27 22.98 1.98 6.34
N VAL A 28 24.12 1.64 5.73
CA VAL A 28 24.18 1.17 4.35
C VAL A 28 23.75 -0.29 4.22
N ALA A 29 24.05 -1.13 5.22
CA ALA A 29 23.70 -2.55 5.24
C ALA A 29 22.26 -2.82 5.73
N ALA A 30 21.66 -1.90 6.50
CA ALA A 30 20.32 -2.05 7.03
C ALA A 30 19.23 -2.30 5.96
N PRO A 31 19.27 -1.68 4.76
CA PRO A 31 18.31 -1.96 3.69
C PRO A 31 18.37 -3.40 3.17
N PHE A 32 19.50 -4.08 3.32
CA PHE A 32 19.68 -5.47 2.86
C PHE A 32 19.30 -6.52 3.92
N ALA A 33 19.12 -6.11 5.18
CA ALA A 33 18.83 -7.02 6.29
C ALA A 33 17.34 -7.05 6.67
N PHE A 34 16.58 -6.06 6.27
CA PHE A 34 15.14 -5.97 6.52
C PHE A 34 14.42 -5.90 5.17
N ALA A 35 13.29 -6.60 5.04
CA ALA A 35 12.37 -6.41 3.92
C ALA A 35 12.14 -4.91 3.75
N ASP A 36 12.53 -4.37 2.61
CA ASP A 36 12.67 -2.96 2.25
C ASP A 36 11.75 -2.00 3.04
N PRO A 37 12.18 -1.41 4.18
CA PRO A 37 11.31 -0.57 5.01
C PRO A 37 11.09 0.81 4.41
N LEU A 38 11.84 1.17 3.36
CA LEU A 38 11.83 2.50 2.76
C LEU A 38 11.02 2.57 1.46
N THR A 39 10.77 1.43 0.83
CA THR A 39 9.98 1.40 -0.39
C THR A 39 8.79 0.45 -0.22
N PRO A 40 7.61 0.78 -0.74
CA PRO A 40 6.58 -0.22 -0.91
C PRO A 40 7.21 -1.43 -1.61
N GLU A 41 6.89 -2.66 -1.21
CA GLU A 41 7.45 -3.85 -1.85
C GLU A 41 7.15 -3.81 -3.36
N SER A 42 7.96 -3.02 -4.08
CA SER A 42 7.97 -2.99 -5.52
C SER A 42 8.60 -4.28 -6.00
N GLY A 43 7.95 -5.02 -6.74
CA GLY A 43 8.50 -6.25 -7.27
C GLY A 43 7.47 -7.07 -8.00
N GLY A 44 6.70 -6.40 -8.88
CA GLY A 44 5.97 -7.08 -9.92
C GLY A 44 4.69 -7.78 -9.49
N GLY A 45 4.00 -7.31 -8.47
CA GLY A 45 2.65 -7.77 -8.17
C GLY A 45 1.64 -7.18 -9.15
N SER A 46 1.61 -5.85 -9.25
CA SER A 46 0.65 -5.11 -10.06
C SER A 46 1.32 -3.95 -10.80
N GLN A 47 0.76 -3.60 -11.96
CA GLN A 47 1.17 -2.40 -12.71
C GLN A 47 0.93 -1.12 -11.90
N ASN A 48 -0.17 -1.03 -11.17
CA ASN A 48 -0.46 0.13 -10.32
C ASN A 48 0.60 0.31 -9.21
N ALA A 49 0.98 -0.78 -8.52
CA ALA A 49 2.04 -0.72 -7.51
C ALA A 49 3.38 -0.26 -8.11
N GLU A 50 3.72 -0.67 -9.34
CA GLU A 50 4.93 -0.22 -10.02
C GLU A 50 4.90 1.27 -10.38
N ASN A 51 3.74 1.79 -10.79
CA ASN A 51 3.56 3.23 -11.07
C ASN A 51 3.71 4.08 -9.81
N ILE A 52 3.11 3.64 -8.69
CA ILE A 52 3.23 4.27 -7.38
C ILE A 52 4.69 4.24 -6.90
N ASP A 53 5.36 3.08 -7.00
CA ASP A 53 6.77 2.92 -6.61
C ASP A 53 7.71 3.86 -7.40
N ARG A 54 7.45 4.02 -8.70
CA ARG A 54 8.23 4.95 -9.53
C ARG A 54 8.12 6.39 -9.04
N LEU A 55 6.91 6.87 -8.79
CA LEU A 55 6.68 8.22 -8.25
C LEU A 55 7.29 8.38 -6.86
N TYR A 56 7.13 7.36 -6.00
CA TYR A 56 7.74 7.33 -4.67
C TYR A 56 9.27 7.44 -4.73
N LYS A 57 9.94 6.67 -5.60
CA LYS A 57 11.40 6.71 -5.75
C LYS A 57 11.91 8.07 -6.21
N ILE A 58 11.21 8.75 -7.12
CA ILE A 58 11.58 10.10 -7.54
C ILE A 58 11.56 11.05 -6.33
N THR A 59 10.48 11.03 -5.56
CA THR A 59 10.32 11.84 -4.35
C THR A 59 11.37 11.49 -3.29
N LEU A 60 11.64 10.20 -3.09
CA LEU A 60 12.64 9.69 -2.14
C LEU A 60 14.05 10.20 -2.49
N TYR A 61 14.48 10.13 -3.75
CA TYR A 61 15.81 10.59 -4.15
C TYR A 61 16.00 12.10 -3.94
N ILE A 62 14.96 12.90 -4.21
CA ILE A 62 14.97 14.33 -3.89
C ILE A 62 15.08 14.54 -2.37
N GLY A 63 14.29 13.78 -1.59
CA GLY A 63 14.34 13.83 -0.13
C GLY A 63 15.69 13.44 0.45
N ILE A 64 16.33 12.38 -0.08
CA ILE A 64 17.67 11.94 0.33
C ILE A 64 18.70 13.04 0.05
N ALA A 65 18.66 13.70 -1.11
CA ALA A 65 19.59 14.79 -1.42
C ALA A 65 19.46 15.95 -0.42
N ILE A 66 18.23 16.35 -0.11
CA ILE A 66 17.96 17.41 0.90
C ILE A 66 18.44 16.97 2.27
N PHE A 67 18.11 15.75 2.69
CA PHE A 67 18.53 15.17 3.96
C PHE A 67 20.05 15.21 4.13
N LEU A 68 20.80 14.76 3.12
CA LEU A 68 22.27 14.73 3.18
C LEU A 68 22.87 16.14 3.27
N ILE A 69 22.29 17.14 2.60
CA ILE A 69 22.73 18.53 2.70
C ILE A 69 22.49 19.08 4.10
N VAL A 70 21.28 18.87 4.66
CA VAL A 70 20.89 19.40 5.97
C VAL A 70 21.69 18.71 7.08
N GLU A 71 21.66 17.37 7.13
CA GLU A 71 22.37 16.60 8.16
C GLU A 71 23.87 16.77 8.06
N GLY A 72 24.43 16.79 6.85
CA GLY A 72 25.85 17.05 6.62
C GLY A 72 26.26 18.43 7.13
N THR A 73 25.45 19.46 6.88
CA THR A 73 25.71 20.83 7.38
C THR A 73 25.62 20.88 8.91
N LEU A 74 24.61 20.23 9.51
CA LEU A 74 24.45 20.17 10.97
C LEU A 74 25.62 19.44 11.64
N LEU A 75 26.00 18.28 11.13
CA LEU A 75 27.14 17.52 11.64
C LEU A 75 28.45 18.30 11.49
N TRP A 76 28.66 18.95 10.35
CA TRP A 76 29.82 19.83 10.14
C TRP A 76 29.82 20.98 11.15
N ALA A 77 28.69 21.64 11.38
CA ALA A 77 28.56 22.73 12.35
C ALA A 77 28.85 22.28 13.79
N LEU A 78 28.30 21.12 14.20
CA LEU A 78 28.56 20.52 15.51
C LEU A 78 30.06 20.25 15.75
N VAL A 79 30.76 19.75 14.75
CA VAL A 79 32.19 19.46 14.85
C VAL A 79 33.02 20.74 14.79
N ARG A 80 32.71 21.66 13.87
CA ARG A 80 33.50 22.86 13.58
C ARG A 80 33.36 23.94 14.65
N TYR A 81 32.13 24.14 15.16
CA TYR A 81 31.80 25.20 16.11
C TYR A 81 31.62 24.73 17.55
N ARG A 82 32.06 23.52 17.86
CA ARG A 82 32.02 23.00 19.22
C ARG A 82 32.70 23.91 20.20
N ALA A 83 31.99 24.32 21.27
CA ALA A 83 32.55 25.17 22.33
C ALA A 83 33.78 24.51 22.97
N ARG A 84 34.84 25.31 23.13
CA ARG A 84 36.08 24.91 23.82
C ARG A 84 36.22 25.77 25.08
N ARG A 85 36.88 25.25 26.12
CA ARG A 85 37.21 26.06 27.30
C ARG A 85 38.02 27.29 26.89
N GLY A 86 37.55 28.50 27.30
CA GLY A 86 38.18 29.76 26.96
C GLY A 86 37.89 30.31 25.54
N ALA A 87 36.95 29.70 24.81
CA ALA A 87 36.50 30.28 23.55
C ALA A 87 35.73 31.60 23.80
N PRO A 88 35.87 32.60 22.92
CA PRO A 88 35.07 33.82 23.02
C PRO A 88 33.59 33.52 22.86
N GLU A 89 32.74 34.40 23.43
CA GLU A 89 31.29 34.30 23.25
C GLU A 89 30.92 34.31 21.76
N ALA A 90 29.91 33.48 21.41
CA ALA A 90 29.43 33.41 20.05
C ALA A 90 28.76 34.75 19.64
N ALA A 91 28.98 35.16 18.39
CA ALA A 91 28.31 36.33 17.84
C ALA A 91 26.76 36.14 17.89
N GLN A 92 26.08 37.19 18.34
CA GLN A 92 24.60 37.18 18.49
C GLN A 92 23.91 37.48 17.14
N ILE A 93 24.06 36.57 16.16
CA ILE A 93 23.47 36.71 14.83
C ILE A 93 22.02 36.21 14.91
N ARG A 94 21.04 37.03 14.55
CA ARG A 94 19.60 36.75 14.68
C ARG A 94 18.97 36.29 13.36
N GLY A 95 19.63 36.45 12.22
CA GLY A 95 19.09 36.08 10.90
C GLY A 95 20.11 36.30 9.78
N ASN A 96 19.81 35.71 8.63
CA ASN A 96 20.57 35.93 7.39
C ASN A 96 19.59 35.93 6.21
N THR A 97 19.10 37.14 5.88
CA THR A 97 18.04 37.30 4.86
C THR A 97 18.38 36.68 3.51
N PRO A 98 19.61 36.79 2.96
CA PRO A 98 19.95 36.11 1.70
C PRO A 98 19.84 34.58 1.79
N LEU A 99 20.28 33.99 2.90
CA LEU A 99 20.17 32.56 3.14
C LEU A 99 18.70 32.12 3.30
N GLU A 100 17.91 32.89 4.04
CA GLU A 100 16.48 32.65 4.26
C GLU A 100 15.69 32.69 2.95
N LEU A 101 15.92 33.70 2.12
CA LEU A 101 15.33 33.78 0.78
C LEU A 101 15.82 32.64 -0.12
N GLY A 102 17.09 32.25 0.00
CA GLY A 102 17.67 31.16 -0.79
C GLY A 102 16.94 29.82 -0.54
N TRP A 103 16.74 29.43 0.73
CA TRP A 103 16.04 28.16 1.01
C TRP A 103 14.54 28.26 0.73
N THR A 104 13.89 29.40 0.91
CA THR A 104 12.46 29.59 0.58
C THR A 104 12.23 29.43 -0.92
N ILE A 105 13.03 30.08 -1.75
CA ILE A 105 12.96 29.95 -3.21
C ILE A 105 13.32 28.52 -3.63
N GLY A 106 14.36 27.92 -3.04
CA GLY A 106 14.75 26.55 -3.31
C GLY A 106 13.64 25.54 -3.00
N ALA A 107 12.99 25.66 -1.85
CA ALA A 107 11.85 24.83 -1.49
C ALA A 107 10.66 25.01 -2.46
N ALA A 108 10.34 26.24 -2.82
CA ALA A 108 9.28 26.54 -3.80
C ALA A 108 9.56 25.90 -5.16
N LEU A 109 10.79 25.97 -5.65
CA LEU A 109 11.18 25.33 -6.91
C LEU A 109 11.07 23.81 -6.85
N ILE A 110 11.48 23.17 -5.75
CA ILE A 110 11.33 21.73 -5.54
C ILE A 110 9.84 21.34 -5.56
N LEU A 111 8.98 22.11 -4.89
CA LEU A 111 7.54 21.85 -4.92
C LEU A 111 6.94 21.95 -6.32
N VAL A 112 7.35 22.94 -7.11
CA VAL A 112 6.94 23.05 -8.52
C VAL A 112 7.36 21.83 -9.32
N VAL A 113 8.61 21.38 -9.18
CA VAL A 113 9.11 20.17 -9.86
C VAL A 113 8.32 18.94 -9.45
N LEU A 114 8.10 18.74 -8.14
CA LEU A 114 7.30 17.60 -7.65
C LEU A 114 5.85 17.63 -8.14
N THR A 115 5.26 18.81 -8.18
CA THR A 115 3.89 19.00 -8.71
C THR A 115 3.83 18.58 -10.18
N VAL A 116 4.75 19.07 -11.02
CA VAL A 116 4.79 18.70 -12.44
C VAL A 116 4.99 17.19 -12.62
N VAL A 117 5.94 16.61 -11.88
CA VAL A 117 6.18 15.16 -11.91
C VAL A 117 4.91 14.38 -11.51
N THR A 118 4.25 14.80 -10.44
CA THR A 118 3.00 14.15 -9.98
C THR A 118 1.92 14.21 -11.06
N PHE A 119 1.68 15.35 -11.68
CA PHE A 119 0.68 15.46 -12.75
C PHE A 119 0.99 14.64 -14.00
N ILE A 120 2.28 14.34 -14.26
CA ILE A 120 2.68 13.46 -15.38
C ILE A 120 2.35 11.99 -15.06
N TYR A 121 2.57 11.54 -13.80
CA TYR A 121 2.40 10.14 -13.42
C TYR A 121 1.01 9.79 -12.85
N LEU A 122 0.26 10.79 -12.37
CA LEU A 122 -1.04 10.59 -11.74
C LEU A 122 -2.06 9.86 -12.64
N PRO A 123 -2.18 10.17 -13.94
CA PRO A 123 -3.11 9.46 -14.82
C PRO A 123 -2.85 7.96 -14.91
N ASP A 124 -1.58 7.53 -14.83
CA ASP A 124 -1.22 6.11 -14.87
C ASP A 124 -1.55 5.37 -13.56
N ILE A 125 -1.78 6.11 -12.48
CA ILE A 125 -2.17 5.58 -11.16
C ILE A 125 -3.69 5.55 -11.03
N GLU A 126 -4.37 6.61 -11.48
CA GLU A 126 -5.82 6.76 -11.33
C GLU A 126 -6.62 5.97 -12.37
N ASN A 127 -6.13 5.90 -13.61
CA ASN A 127 -6.90 5.30 -14.68
C ASN A 127 -6.56 3.81 -14.87
N PRO A 128 -7.54 2.90 -14.68
CA PRO A 128 -7.33 1.49 -14.92
C PRO A 128 -7.04 1.22 -16.41
N PRO A 129 -5.95 0.49 -16.74
CA PRO A 129 -5.66 0.08 -18.09
C PRO A 129 -6.64 -1.02 -18.52
N PRO A 130 -6.80 -1.28 -19.84
CA PRO A 130 -7.57 -2.42 -20.30
C PRO A 130 -6.93 -3.74 -19.83
N SER A 131 -7.76 -4.78 -19.70
CA SER A 131 -7.27 -6.15 -19.47
C SER A 131 -6.38 -6.61 -20.62
N GLY A 132 -5.40 -7.46 -20.31
CA GLY A 132 -4.47 -7.99 -21.31
C GLY A 132 -5.07 -9.14 -22.12
N PRO A 133 -4.33 -9.63 -23.14
CA PRO A 133 -4.82 -10.66 -24.04
C PRO A 133 -4.96 -12.04 -23.38
N ASN A 134 -4.28 -12.27 -22.26
CA ASN A 134 -4.35 -13.52 -21.49
C ASN A 134 -5.25 -13.40 -20.26
N GLY A 135 -6.04 -12.31 -20.15
CA GLY A 135 -7.01 -12.10 -19.09
C GLY A 135 -8.35 -12.77 -19.36
N LEU A 136 -9.38 -12.38 -18.60
CA LEU A 136 -10.75 -12.84 -18.82
C LEU A 136 -11.19 -12.56 -20.28
N ARG A 137 -11.83 -13.54 -20.88
CA ARG A 137 -12.40 -13.43 -22.23
C ARG A 137 -13.84 -12.86 -22.17
N ALA A 138 -14.32 -12.36 -23.30
CA ALA A 138 -15.67 -11.80 -23.39
C ALA A 138 -16.79 -12.82 -23.10
N ASP A 139 -16.56 -14.11 -23.35
CA ASP A 139 -17.47 -15.20 -23.01
C ASP A 139 -17.47 -15.55 -21.51
N GLN A 140 -16.44 -15.16 -20.79
CA GLN A 140 -16.32 -15.26 -19.34
C GLN A 140 -16.79 -13.96 -18.62
N ALA A 141 -17.28 -12.98 -19.38
CA ALA A 141 -17.65 -11.66 -18.91
C ALA A 141 -18.91 -11.60 -18.01
N GLN A 142 -19.53 -12.74 -17.72
CA GLN A 142 -20.60 -12.83 -16.70
C GLN A 142 -20.18 -12.34 -15.31
N PHE A 143 -18.85 -12.19 -15.09
CA PHE A 143 -18.23 -11.63 -13.90
C PHE A 143 -17.87 -10.15 -14.05
N ALA A 144 -17.96 -9.60 -15.26
CA ALA A 144 -17.73 -8.19 -15.50
C ALA A 144 -19.04 -7.42 -15.25
N SER A 145 -18.97 -6.29 -14.56
CA SER A 145 -20.13 -5.42 -14.36
C SER A 145 -20.71 -4.99 -15.72
N ILE A 146 -21.99 -5.26 -15.94
CA ILE A 146 -22.72 -4.89 -17.16
C ILE A 146 -23.01 -3.36 -17.20
N ASP A 147 -22.93 -2.68 -16.06
CA ASP A 147 -23.25 -1.27 -15.90
C ASP A 147 -22.07 -0.31 -16.12
N GLN A 148 -21.08 -0.68 -16.90
CA GLN A 148 -20.03 0.27 -17.27
C GLN A 148 -20.51 1.27 -18.32
N PRO A 149 -20.58 2.57 -18.02
CA PRO A 149 -20.93 3.58 -19.02
C PRO A 149 -19.89 3.72 -20.14
N ASP A 150 -18.64 3.23 -19.92
CA ASP A 150 -17.58 3.23 -20.91
C ASP A 150 -16.72 1.95 -20.77
N PRO A 151 -16.91 0.92 -21.63
CA PRO A 151 -15.92 -0.13 -21.74
C PRO A 151 -14.58 0.50 -22.19
N PRO A 152 -13.42 0.06 -21.63
CA PRO A 152 -12.13 0.55 -22.06
C PRO A 152 -12.03 0.41 -23.59
N ARG A 153 -11.65 1.48 -24.26
CA ARG A 153 -11.71 1.65 -25.73
C ARG A 153 -10.95 0.60 -26.54
N SER A 154 -10.17 -0.28 -25.89
CA SER A 154 -9.53 -1.46 -26.49
C SER A 154 -9.02 -2.37 -25.36
N GLY A 155 -9.58 -3.57 -25.21
CA GLY A 155 -9.09 -4.56 -24.22
C GLY A 155 -10.18 -5.54 -23.82
N GLY A 156 -9.80 -6.57 -23.05
CA GLY A 156 -10.72 -7.53 -22.47
C GLY A 156 -11.58 -6.92 -21.35
N PRO A 157 -12.55 -7.70 -20.82
CA PRO A 157 -13.44 -7.27 -19.76
C PRO A 157 -12.68 -6.90 -18.48
N ILE A 158 -13.24 -5.96 -17.70
CA ILE A 158 -12.74 -5.53 -16.40
C ILE A 158 -13.55 -6.27 -15.33
N LEU A 159 -12.88 -6.80 -14.31
CA LEU A 159 -13.52 -7.40 -13.16
C LEU A 159 -13.75 -6.33 -12.09
N ARG A 160 -15.02 -6.09 -11.72
CA ARG A 160 -15.38 -5.20 -10.60
C ARG A 160 -15.68 -6.03 -9.36
N ILE A 161 -15.15 -5.58 -8.22
CA ILE A 161 -15.34 -6.22 -6.93
C ILE A 161 -15.66 -5.15 -5.90
N GLU A 162 -16.79 -5.28 -5.25
CA GLU A 162 -17.15 -4.48 -4.09
C GLU A 162 -16.41 -5.00 -2.86
N VAL A 163 -15.71 -4.10 -2.16
CA VAL A 163 -14.91 -4.43 -0.97
C VAL A 163 -15.55 -3.74 0.23
N ASN A 164 -16.10 -4.53 1.12
CA ASN A 164 -16.77 -4.02 2.31
C ASN A 164 -15.95 -4.34 3.58
N GLY A 165 -15.48 -3.29 4.28
CA GLY A 165 -14.84 -3.40 5.56
C GLY A 165 -15.85 -3.54 6.69
N GLN A 166 -15.63 -4.53 7.57
CA GLN A 166 -16.42 -4.77 8.78
C GLN A 166 -15.47 -5.14 9.90
N GLN A 167 -15.79 -4.85 11.15
CA GLN A 167 -14.95 -5.21 12.31
C GLN A 167 -15.07 -6.73 12.58
N PHE A 168 -14.07 -7.60 12.27
CA PHE A 168 -12.71 -7.26 11.80
C PHE A 168 -12.39 -8.17 10.60
N LEU A 169 -13.07 -7.98 9.49
CA LEU A 169 -12.94 -8.78 8.27
C LEU A 169 -13.20 -7.94 7.02
N TRP A 170 -12.80 -8.48 5.89
CA TRP A 170 -13.12 -7.96 4.56
C TRP A 170 -14.09 -8.92 3.88
N ARG A 171 -15.17 -8.37 3.34
CA ARG A 171 -16.09 -9.05 2.44
C ARG A 171 -15.84 -8.55 1.02
N TYR A 172 -15.86 -9.47 0.07
CA TYR A 172 -15.67 -9.22 -1.35
C TYR A 172 -16.87 -9.73 -2.12
N ASP A 173 -17.60 -8.82 -2.75
CA ASP A 173 -18.76 -9.14 -3.58
C ASP A 173 -18.39 -8.93 -5.04
N TYR A 174 -18.52 -9.99 -5.86
CA TYR A 174 -18.16 -9.94 -7.28
C TYR A 174 -19.37 -9.43 -8.07
N ALA A 175 -19.15 -8.37 -8.88
CA ALA A 175 -20.21 -7.84 -9.73
C ALA A 175 -20.65 -8.84 -10.79
N GLY A 176 -21.96 -8.91 -11.05
CA GLY A 176 -22.51 -9.84 -12.05
C GLY A 176 -23.87 -10.43 -11.70
N GLY A 177 -24.48 -10.00 -10.60
CA GLY A 177 -25.85 -10.37 -10.23
C GLY A 177 -26.03 -11.77 -9.60
N ASP A 178 -25.03 -12.60 -9.66
CA ASP A 178 -25.04 -13.94 -9.07
C ASP A 178 -24.28 -13.89 -7.74
N GLN A 179 -24.93 -13.97 -6.65
CA GLN A 179 -24.49 -14.00 -5.25
C GLN A 179 -23.08 -14.59 -4.99
N LEU A 180 -22.08 -14.24 -5.82
CA LEU A 180 -20.69 -14.66 -5.63
C LEU A 180 -20.02 -13.69 -4.66
N PHE A 181 -19.69 -14.16 -3.48
CA PHE A 181 -18.97 -13.39 -2.48
C PHE A 181 -17.99 -14.25 -1.70
N THR A 182 -17.00 -13.60 -1.11
CA THR A 182 -16.04 -14.25 -0.21
C THR A 182 -15.74 -13.39 1.00
N TYR A 183 -15.17 -14.02 2.02
CA TYR A 183 -14.63 -13.37 3.19
C TYR A 183 -13.12 -13.63 3.27
N HIS A 184 -12.35 -12.65 3.76
CA HIS A 184 -10.91 -12.71 4.01
C HIS A 184 -10.02 -12.90 2.78
N GLU A 185 -10.39 -13.69 1.78
CA GLU A 185 -9.62 -13.92 0.56
C GLU A 185 -10.41 -13.51 -0.68
N MET A 186 -9.83 -12.66 -1.50
CA MET A 186 -10.31 -12.33 -2.84
C MET A 186 -9.57 -13.19 -3.86
N VAL A 187 -10.27 -13.83 -4.79
CA VAL A 187 -9.66 -14.57 -5.90
C VAL A 187 -9.81 -13.77 -7.19
N VAL A 188 -8.75 -13.61 -7.94
CA VAL A 188 -8.76 -12.81 -9.18
C VAL A 188 -7.98 -13.49 -10.29
N PRO A 189 -8.39 -13.31 -11.56
CA PRO A 189 -7.63 -13.81 -12.69
C PRO A 189 -6.43 -12.91 -13.01
N THR A 190 -5.31 -13.51 -13.42
CA THR A 190 -4.16 -12.78 -13.93
C THR A 190 -4.47 -12.12 -15.28
N ASP A 191 -3.66 -11.12 -15.65
CA ASP A 191 -3.77 -10.31 -16.87
C ASP A 191 -5.13 -9.60 -17.05
N THR A 192 -5.94 -9.60 -16.00
CA THR A 192 -7.26 -8.93 -15.94
C THR A 192 -7.16 -7.69 -15.05
N THR A 193 -7.71 -6.59 -15.51
CA THR A 193 -7.84 -5.37 -14.72
C THR A 193 -8.96 -5.57 -13.72
N VAL A 194 -8.62 -5.45 -12.44
CA VAL A 194 -9.55 -5.55 -11.31
C VAL A 194 -9.76 -4.14 -10.76
N VAL A 195 -11.01 -3.69 -10.76
CA VAL A 195 -11.44 -2.44 -10.14
C VAL A 195 -12.12 -2.76 -8.83
N LEU A 196 -11.69 -2.13 -7.76
CA LEU A 196 -12.24 -2.27 -6.42
C LEU A 196 -13.08 -1.05 -6.07
N GLU A 197 -14.30 -1.28 -5.63
CA GLU A 197 -15.20 -0.29 -5.03
C GLU A 197 -15.18 -0.51 -3.52
N VAL A 198 -14.44 0.33 -2.80
CA VAL A 198 -14.13 0.13 -1.37
C VAL A 198 -15.02 0.98 -0.49
N THR A 199 -15.72 0.34 0.42
CA THR A 199 -16.61 0.97 1.41
C THR A 199 -16.51 0.25 2.76
N ALA A 200 -17.28 0.69 3.75
CA ALA A 200 -17.42 0.03 5.05
C ALA A 200 -18.84 0.15 5.58
N THR A 201 -19.23 -0.75 6.47
CA THR A 201 -20.58 -0.74 7.08
C THR A 201 -20.61 -0.23 8.52
N ASP A 202 -19.47 -0.13 9.18
CA ASP A 202 -19.40 0.21 10.62
C ASP A 202 -18.49 1.43 10.90
N VAL A 203 -17.17 1.26 10.83
CA VAL A 203 -16.18 2.31 11.06
C VAL A 203 -15.29 2.46 9.83
N ILE A 204 -14.42 3.46 9.80
CA ILE A 204 -13.43 3.62 8.74
C ILE A 204 -12.39 2.49 8.84
N HIS A 205 -12.11 1.85 7.71
CA HIS A 205 -11.03 0.90 7.48
C HIS A 205 -10.17 1.42 6.33
N SER A 206 -9.03 0.81 6.05
CA SER A 206 -8.27 1.08 4.82
C SER A 206 -7.77 -0.23 4.23
N TRP A 207 -8.22 -0.55 3.02
CA TRP A 207 -7.76 -1.74 2.30
C TRP A 207 -6.37 -1.50 1.72
N TRP A 208 -5.45 -2.43 1.98
CA TRP A 208 -4.08 -2.29 1.49
C TRP A 208 -3.39 -3.64 1.32
N ILE A 209 -2.90 -3.87 0.11
CA ILE A 209 -1.93 -4.92 -0.23
C ILE A 209 -0.76 -4.24 -0.94
N PRO A 210 0.41 -4.09 -0.30
CA PRO A 210 1.53 -3.28 -0.81
C PRO A 210 1.95 -3.63 -2.24
N LYS A 211 1.95 -4.92 -2.59
CA LYS A 211 2.31 -5.41 -3.92
C LYS A 211 1.27 -5.13 -5.01
N LEU A 212 0.05 -4.78 -4.66
CA LEU A 212 -1.03 -4.56 -5.62
C LEU A 212 -1.32 -3.09 -5.87
N GLY A 213 -1.13 -2.21 -4.89
CA GLY A 213 -1.39 -0.79 -5.05
C GLY A 213 -1.30 0.02 -3.78
N GLY A 214 -1.79 1.25 -3.84
CA GLY A 214 -1.90 2.17 -2.72
C GLY A 214 -2.96 1.74 -1.70
N LYS A 215 -2.98 2.45 -0.57
CA LYS A 215 -4.05 2.33 0.42
C LYS A 215 -5.32 3.01 -0.11
N VAL A 216 -6.47 2.41 0.20
CA VAL A 216 -7.79 2.97 -0.12
C VAL A 216 -8.70 2.83 1.09
N ASP A 217 -9.25 3.95 1.53
CA ASP A 217 -10.10 3.98 2.70
C ASP A 217 -11.50 3.44 2.37
N GLY A 218 -11.98 2.52 3.21
CA GLY A 218 -13.37 2.11 3.27
C GLY A 218 -14.12 2.98 4.27
N VAL A 219 -14.90 3.93 3.77
CA VAL A 219 -15.62 4.91 4.58
C VAL A 219 -17.11 4.60 4.57
N PRO A 220 -17.79 4.51 5.73
CA PRO A 220 -19.23 4.30 5.76
C PRO A 220 -20.01 5.37 4.98
N GLY A 221 -20.85 4.93 4.06
CA GLY A 221 -21.67 5.82 3.22
C GLY A 221 -20.93 6.49 2.06
N HIS A 222 -19.67 6.13 1.81
CA HIS A 222 -18.90 6.61 0.67
C HIS A 222 -18.18 5.43 -0.02
N VAL A 223 -18.12 5.47 -1.35
CA VAL A 223 -17.41 4.47 -2.15
C VAL A 223 -16.17 5.12 -2.75
N ASN A 224 -15.01 4.57 -2.43
CA ASN A 224 -13.74 4.92 -3.05
C ASN A 224 -13.36 3.87 -4.09
N GLU A 225 -12.77 4.29 -5.20
CA GLU A 225 -12.35 3.38 -6.27
C GLU A 225 -10.82 3.27 -6.33
N THR A 226 -10.33 2.06 -6.59
CA THR A 226 -8.94 1.79 -6.95
C THR A 226 -8.87 0.61 -7.91
N TRP A 227 -7.69 0.35 -8.45
CA TRP A 227 -7.51 -0.77 -9.36
C TRP A 227 -6.14 -1.43 -9.19
N PHE A 228 -6.06 -2.68 -9.62
CA PHE A 228 -4.80 -3.38 -9.82
C PHE A 228 -4.92 -4.37 -10.99
N LYS A 229 -3.78 -4.78 -11.54
CA LYS A 229 -3.69 -5.83 -12.55
C LYS A 229 -2.47 -6.69 -12.30
N VAL A 230 -2.68 -7.95 -11.92
CA VAL A 230 -1.61 -8.94 -11.79
C VAL A 230 -1.26 -9.45 -13.17
N ARG A 231 0.02 -9.41 -13.53
CA ARG A 231 0.47 -9.87 -14.85
C ARG A 231 0.35 -11.41 -15.00
N ALA A 232 0.14 -11.89 -16.21
CA ALA A 232 0.24 -13.31 -16.54
C ALA A 232 1.60 -13.89 -16.09
N GLY A 233 1.60 -15.10 -15.55
CA GLY A 233 2.79 -15.74 -14.98
C GLY A 233 3.22 -15.21 -13.61
N ARG A 234 2.34 -14.45 -12.94
CA ARG A 234 2.52 -13.94 -11.56
C ARG A 234 1.43 -14.43 -10.64
N GLU A 235 0.92 -15.64 -10.91
CA GLU A 235 -0.03 -16.32 -10.03
C GLU A 235 0.57 -16.49 -8.64
N GLY A 236 -0.28 -16.38 -7.61
CA GLY A 236 0.17 -16.51 -6.24
C GLY A 236 -0.68 -15.74 -5.23
N ILE A 237 -0.19 -15.69 -4.01
CA ILE A 237 -0.88 -15.08 -2.89
C ILE A 237 -0.22 -13.75 -2.55
N TYR A 238 -1.03 -12.70 -2.53
CA TYR A 238 -0.67 -11.36 -2.14
C TYR A 238 -1.36 -11.01 -0.82
N THR A 239 -0.59 -10.62 0.17
CA THR A 239 -1.09 -10.35 1.51
C THR A 239 -0.93 -8.89 1.90
N GLY A 240 -1.86 -8.41 2.69
CA GLY A 240 -1.88 -7.08 3.25
C GLY A 240 -2.67 -7.04 4.55
N GLN A 241 -3.06 -5.85 4.95
CA GLN A 241 -3.75 -5.65 6.23
C GLN A 241 -4.60 -4.39 6.17
N CYS A 242 -5.52 -4.26 7.13
CA CYS A 242 -6.19 -2.99 7.38
C CYS A 242 -5.14 -1.92 7.74
N ALA A 243 -5.21 -0.76 7.09
CA ALA A 243 -4.24 0.33 7.26
C ALA A 243 -4.84 1.59 7.92
N GLU A 244 -6.07 1.47 8.50
CA GLU A 244 -6.71 2.51 9.32
C GLU A 244 -7.22 1.88 10.62
N LEU A 245 -6.90 2.50 11.77
CA LEU A 245 -7.23 1.95 13.08
C LEU A 245 -8.75 1.83 13.26
N CYS A 246 -9.25 0.61 13.28
CA CYS A 246 -10.67 0.30 13.30
C CYS A 246 -11.17 -0.35 14.61
N GLY A 247 -10.31 -0.56 15.60
CA GLY A 247 -10.68 -1.15 16.90
C GLY A 247 -9.76 -2.26 17.37
N ALA A 248 -10.22 -3.08 18.33
CA ALA A 248 -9.39 -4.06 19.04
C ALA A 248 -8.79 -5.15 18.15
N GLY A 249 -9.50 -5.56 17.08
CA GLY A 249 -9.04 -6.57 16.11
C GLY A 249 -8.34 -6.01 14.89
N HIS A 250 -7.99 -4.71 14.87
CA HIS A 250 -7.35 -4.04 13.74
C HIS A 250 -6.11 -4.79 13.21
N ALA A 251 -5.25 -5.27 14.08
CA ALA A 251 -4.01 -5.96 13.70
C ALA A 251 -4.27 -7.34 13.06
N ASP A 252 -5.43 -7.95 13.32
CA ASP A 252 -5.82 -9.26 12.80
C ASP A 252 -6.67 -9.17 11.53
N MET A 253 -7.14 -7.97 11.18
CA MET A 253 -7.92 -7.71 9.98
C MET A 253 -7.03 -7.73 8.73
N ARG A 254 -6.73 -8.94 8.25
CA ARG A 254 -5.86 -9.19 7.11
C ARG A 254 -6.62 -9.09 5.79
N ALA A 255 -5.95 -8.53 4.75
CA ALA A 255 -6.37 -8.60 3.37
C ALA A 255 -5.54 -9.65 2.62
N ARG A 256 -6.18 -10.44 1.76
CA ARG A 256 -5.53 -11.47 0.97
C ARG A 256 -6.13 -11.52 -0.42
N VAL A 257 -5.27 -11.55 -1.44
CA VAL A 257 -5.66 -11.78 -2.82
C VAL A 257 -4.91 -13.00 -3.33
N ARG A 258 -5.65 -13.95 -3.90
CA ARG A 258 -5.10 -15.08 -4.63
C ARG A 258 -5.29 -14.87 -6.12
N ALA A 259 -4.21 -14.59 -6.83
CA ALA A 259 -4.20 -14.46 -8.27
C ALA A 259 -4.00 -15.84 -8.90
N VAL A 260 -4.86 -16.19 -9.85
CA VAL A 260 -4.91 -17.48 -10.54
C VAL A 260 -5.01 -17.27 -12.05
N THR A 261 -4.89 -18.33 -12.83
CA THR A 261 -5.18 -18.23 -14.27
C THR A 261 -6.67 -17.97 -14.51
N PRO A 262 -7.08 -17.39 -15.66
CA PRO A 262 -8.49 -17.17 -15.96
C PRO A 262 -9.34 -18.45 -15.91
N ASP A 263 -8.82 -19.57 -16.39
CA ASP A 263 -9.55 -20.85 -16.38
C ASP A 263 -9.73 -21.41 -14.93
N GLU A 264 -8.70 -21.24 -14.08
CA GLU A 264 -8.80 -21.58 -12.66
C GLU A 264 -9.78 -20.65 -11.93
N PHE A 265 -9.83 -19.37 -12.32
CA PHE A 265 -10.79 -18.42 -11.76
C PHE A 265 -12.23 -18.82 -12.09
N GLU A 266 -12.50 -19.20 -13.33
CA GLU A 266 -13.83 -19.66 -13.77
C GLU A 266 -14.28 -20.89 -12.96
N SER A 267 -13.41 -21.91 -12.89
CA SER A 267 -13.70 -23.13 -12.11
C SER A 267 -13.94 -22.84 -10.63
N TRP A 268 -13.12 -21.98 -10.04
CA TRP A 268 -13.31 -21.53 -8.65
C TRP A 268 -14.62 -20.79 -8.44
N ALA A 269 -14.99 -19.92 -9.38
CA ALA A 269 -16.21 -19.13 -9.28
C ALA A 269 -17.47 -20.00 -9.39
N GLU A 270 -17.46 -21.02 -10.26
CA GLU A 270 -18.54 -22.02 -10.38
C GLU A 270 -18.69 -22.85 -9.11
N GLU A 271 -17.58 -23.37 -8.58
CA GLU A 271 -17.57 -24.13 -7.33
C GLU A 271 -18.07 -23.28 -6.14
N THR A 272 -17.58 -22.04 -6.04
CA THR A 272 -17.96 -21.15 -4.94
C THR A 272 -19.45 -20.80 -4.98
N ARG A 273 -20.03 -20.55 -6.16
CA ARG A 273 -21.47 -20.33 -6.33
C ARG A 273 -22.29 -21.54 -5.91
N ALA A 274 -21.88 -22.71 -6.36
CA ALA A 274 -22.57 -23.95 -5.98
C ALA A 274 -22.57 -24.16 -4.46
N ASN A 275 -21.44 -23.87 -3.80
CA ASN A 275 -21.32 -23.96 -2.34
C ASN A 275 -22.18 -22.92 -1.61
N ILE A 276 -22.25 -21.69 -2.11
CA ILE A 276 -23.12 -20.62 -1.55
C ILE A 276 -24.59 -21.02 -1.67
N GLN A 277 -25.00 -21.53 -2.84
CA GLN A 277 -26.35 -21.96 -3.08
C GLN A 277 -26.74 -23.14 -2.15
N ALA A 278 -25.93 -24.19 -2.07
CA ALA A 278 -26.15 -25.33 -1.20
C ALA A 278 -26.27 -24.92 0.28
N SER A 279 -25.37 -24.05 0.74
CA SER A 279 -25.43 -23.52 2.11
C SER A 279 -26.68 -22.67 2.36
N GLY A 280 -27.12 -21.90 1.38
CA GLY A 280 -28.37 -21.13 1.45
C GLY A 280 -29.61 -22.01 1.56
N GLU A 281 -29.66 -23.09 0.81
CA GLU A 281 -30.75 -24.09 0.86
C GLU A 281 -30.80 -24.80 2.23
N GLU A 282 -29.65 -25.25 2.76
CA GLU A 282 -29.54 -25.88 4.06
C GLU A 282 -29.99 -24.95 5.20
N LEU A 283 -29.56 -23.71 5.21
CA LEU A 283 -29.98 -22.69 6.18
C LEU A 283 -31.47 -22.39 6.09
N SER A 284 -32.04 -22.39 4.89
CA SER A 284 -33.47 -22.18 4.67
C SER A 284 -34.31 -23.36 5.25
N GLU A 285 -33.85 -24.58 5.05
CA GLU A 285 -34.52 -25.77 5.63
C GLU A 285 -34.39 -25.82 7.15
N GLU A 286 -33.25 -25.46 7.71
CA GLU A 286 -33.05 -25.40 9.15
C GLU A 286 -33.96 -24.35 9.81
N ARG A 287 -34.10 -23.17 9.21
CA ARG A 287 -35.05 -22.14 9.65
C ARG A 287 -36.49 -22.67 9.66
N LYS A 288 -36.92 -23.32 8.57
CA LYS A 288 -38.26 -23.92 8.50
C LYS A 288 -38.50 -24.96 9.58
N ARG A 289 -37.51 -25.82 9.90
CA ARG A 289 -37.61 -26.82 10.97
C ARG A 289 -37.73 -26.15 12.35
N ARG A 290 -36.96 -25.12 12.60
CA ARG A 290 -36.99 -24.35 13.85
C ARG A 290 -38.36 -23.66 14.04
N ASP A 291 -38.82 -22.95 13.00
CA ASP A 291 -40.09 -22.23 13.04
C ASP A 291 -41.30 -23.23 13.25
N ALA A 292 -41.22 -24.44 12.69
CA ALA A 292 -42.20 -25.48 12.92
C ALA A 292 -42.20 -26.01 14.38
N SER A 293 -41.02 -26.18 14.98
CA SER A 293 -40.90 -26.63 16.38
C SER A 293 -41.38 -25.57 17.38
N GLU A 294 -41.12 -24.28 17.11
CA GLU A 294 -41.62 -23.18 17.96
C GLU A 294 -43.13 -22.98 17.85
N GLY A 295 -43.74 -23.35 16.70
CA GLY A 295 -45.22 -23.31 16.51
C GLY A 295 -45.97 -24.45 17.17
N GLU A 296 -45.30 -25.54 17.56
CA GLU A 296 -45.93 -26.68 18.28
C GLU A 296 -45.91 -26.51 19.82
N GLU A 297 -45.08 -25.60 20.35
CA GLU A 297 -44.96 -25.33 21.78
C GLU A 297 -45.82 -24.12 22.27
N GLY A 298 -46.51 -23.43 21.40
CA GLY A 298 -47.39 -22.28 21.69
C GLY A 298 -48.87 -22.61 21.51
#